data_8e545a117924298bc7317eb24d8c5480
#
_entry.id   8e545a117924298bc7317eb24d8c5480
#
_cell.length_a   1.000
_cell.length_b   1.000
_cell.length_c   1.000
_cell.angle_alpha   90.00
_cell.angle_beta   90.00
_cell.angle_gamma   90.00
#
_symmetry.space_group_name_H-M   'P 1'
#
loop_
_entity.id
_entity.type
_entity.pdbx_description
1 polymer ?
#
loop_
_entity_poly.entity_id
_entity_poly.type
_entity_poly.pdbx_seq_one_letter_code
_entity_poly.pdbx_strand_id
1 'polypeptide(L)'
;MSLLLNLLWIVFGGLWMAVGWVVAAVIMAITIVGLPWTRAAFNIAVYTLLPFGQTAVSRAAYTGQEDLGTGPLGTLGNIIWFILAGWWLALGHLIFAVGLALTIIGLPFAWAHLKLAGLALWPIGKMIVPIDEARRYGRYAS
;
A
#
# COMPACT_ATOMS: atom_id res chain seq x y z
N MET A 1 19.98 -8.16 0.24
CA MET A 1 19.67 -6.85 0.85
C MET A 1 18.18 -6.71 1.17
N SER A 2 17.28 -6.95 0.20
CA SER A 2 15.83 -6.83 0.46
C SER A 2 15.31 -7.78 1.55
N LEU A 3 15.83 -8.99 1.63
CA LEU A 3 15.43 -9.93 2.69
C LEU A 3 15.75 -9.37 4.08
N LEU A 4 16.97 -8.88 4.29
CA LEU A 4 17.36 -8.30 5.58
C LEU A 4 16.50 -7.07 5.91
N LEU A 5 16.28 -6.20 4.93
CA LEU A 5 15.44 -5.02 5.13
C LEU A 5 13.99 -5.39 5.47
N ASN A 6 13.45 -6.41 4.83
CA ASN A 6 12.10 -6.90 5.14
C ASN A 6 12.02 -7.52 6.55
N LEU A 7 13.04 -8.24 6.99
CA LEU A 7 13.07 -8.79 8.36
C LEU A 7 13.11 -7.67 9.40
N LEU A 8 13.95 -6.65 9.19
CA LEU A 8 14.02 -5.49 10.08
C LEU A 8 12.71 -4.69 10.04
N TRP A 9 12.11 -4.56 8.85
CA TRP A 9 10.84 -3.87 8.66
C TRP A 9 9.71 -4.47 9.49
N ILE A 10 9.61 -5.79 9.55
CA ILE A 10 8.60 -6.47 10.38
C ILE A 10 8.69 -6.01 11.83
N VAL A 11 9.90 -5.86 12.35
CA VAL A 11 10.13 -5.38 13.72
C VAL A 11 9.80 -3.89 13.87
N PHE A 12 10.11 -3.07 12.86
CA PHE A 12 9.95 -1.61 12.89
C PHE A 12 8.57 -1.12 12.42
N GLY A 13 7.54 -1.89 12.66
CA GLY A 13 6.16 -1.49 12.43
C GLY A 13 5.47 -2.17 11.26
N GLY A 14 6.20 -2.88 10.40
CA GLY A 14 5.64 -3.53 9.22
C GLY A 14 4.57 -4.56 9.54
N LEU A 15 4.79 -5.37 10.57
CA LEU A 15 3.81 -6.35 11.02
C LEU A 15 2.51 -5.68 11.49
N TRP A 16 2.62 -4.67 12.33
CA TRP A 16 1.46 -3.96 12.87
C TRP A 16 0.66 -3.27 11.77
N MET A 17 1.35 -2.64 10.83
CA MET A 17 0.67 -1.98 9.72
C MET A 17 0.07 -2.99 8.75
N ALA A 18 0.70 -4.13 8.49
CA ALA A 18 0.12 -5.20 7.69
C ALA A 18 -1.17 -5.74 8.34
N VAL A 19 -1.18 -5.91 9.66
CA VAL A 19 -2.40 -6.26 10.40
C VAL A 19 -3.47 -5.19 10.22
N GLY A 20 -3.09 -3.91 10.29
CA GLY A 20 -4.00 -2.79 10.02
C GLY A 20 -4.64 -2.87 8.64
N TRP A 21 -3.86 -3.19 7.60
CA TRP A 21 -4.38 -3.38 6.25
C TRP A 21 -5.33 -4.58 6.14
N VAL A 22 -5.06 -5.67 6.85
CA VAL A 22 -5.97 -6.83 6.90
C VAL A 22 -7.29 -6.44 7.58
N VAL A 23 -7.23 -5.70 8.69
CA VAL A 23 -8.43 -5.18 9.35
C VAL A 23 -9.23 -4.29 8.40
N ALA A 24 -8.56 -3.41 7.66
CA ALA A 24 -9.20 -2.57 6.65
C ALA A 24 -9.87 -3.40 5.54
N ALA A 25 -9.22 -4.47 5.07
CA ALA A 25 -9.80 -5.38 4.09
C ALA A 25 -11.07 -6.05 4.62
N VAL A 26 -11.07 -6.46 5.89
CA VAL A 26 -12.25 -7.05 6.55
C VAL A 26 -13.38 -6.03 6.64
N ILE A 27 -13.08 -4.77 7.02
CA ILE A 27 -14.07 -3.69 7.06
C ILE A 27 -14.70 -3.49 5.69
N MET A 28 -13.90 -3.45 4.63
CA MET A 28 -14.39 -3.33 3.26
C MET A 28 -15.33 -4.49 2.90
N ALA A 29 -14.97 -5.71 3.27
CA ALA A 29 -15.79 -6.90 3.00
C ALA A 29 -17.12 -6.85 3.75
N ILE A 30 -17.13 -6.44 5.00
CA ILE A 30 -18.34 -6.38 5.85
C ILE A 30 -19.33 -5.34 5.31
N THR A 31 -18.85 -4.25 4.73
CA THR A 31 -19.71 -3.19 4.21
C THR A 31 -20.51 -3.61 2.97
N ILE A 32 -20.25 -4.75 2.38
CA ILE A 32 -20.85 -5.25 1.13
C ILE A 32 -20.52 -4.34 -0.05
N VAL A 33 -20.73 -3.03 0.06
CA VAL A 33 -20.38 -2.04 -0.97
C VAL A 33 -18.90 -2.08 -1.29
N GLY A 34 -18.05 -2.35 -0.31
CA GLY A 34 -16.61 -2.47 -0.47
C GLY A 34 -16.11 -3.80 -1.03
N LEU A 35 -16.98 -4.83 -1.13
CA LEU A 35 -16.58 -6.16 -1.56
C LEU A 35 -15.79 -6.19 -2.88
N PRO A 36 -16.16 -5.45 -3.93
CA PRO A 36 -15.42 -5.49 -5.19
C PRO A 36 -13.94 -5.11 -5.06
N TRP A 37 -13.60 -4.32 -4.05
CA TRP A 37 -12.25 -3.78 -3.85
C TRP A 37 -11.50 -4.39 -2.65
N THR A 38 -12.12 -5.32 -1.92
CA THR A 38 -11.52 -5.98 -0.75
C THR A 38 -10.20 -6.67 -1.12
N ARG A 39 -10.13 -7.29 -2.28
CA ARG A 39 -8.93 -7.96 -2.76
C ARG A 39 -7.75 -7.00 -2.92
N ALA A 40 -8.00 -5.77 -3.36
CA ALA A 40 -6.95 -4.74 -3.47
C ALA A 40 -6.33 -4.44 -2.11
N ALA A 41 -7.16 -4.24 -1.08
CA ALA A 41 -6.69 -4.00 0.28
C ALA A 41 -5.89 -5.19 0.83
N PHE A 42 -6.34 -6.41 0.58
CA PHE A 42 -5.63 -7.61 1.02
C PHE A 42 -4.27 -7.76 0.33
N ASN A 43 -4.19 -7.51 -0.97
CA ASN A 43 -2.93 -7.56 -1.72
C ASN A 43 -1.91 -6.54 -1.19
N ILE A 44 -2.37 -5.36 -0.80
CA ILE A 44 -1.51 -4.35 -0.21
C ILE A 44 -1.12 -4.72 1.22
N ALA A 45 -1.97 -5.42 1.97
CA ALA A 45 -1.60 -5.97 3.26
C ALA A 45 -0.40 -6.92 3.14
N VAL A 46 -0.42 -7.81 2.16
CA VAL A 46 0.72 -8.71 1.87
C VAL A 46 1.96 -7.92 1.46
N TYR A 47 1.80 -6.92 0.59
CA TYR A 47 2.89 -6.02 0.22
C TYR A 47 3.45 -5.28 1.44
N THR A 48 2.59 -4.78 2.32
CA THR A 48 3.01 -4.06 3.54
C THR A 48 3.83 -4.95 4.48
N LEU A 49 3.60 -6.25 4.45
CA LEU A 49 4.40 -7.17 5.26
C LEU A 49 5.85 -7.28 4.78
N LEU A 50 6.07 -7.27 3.47
CA LEU A 50 7.40 -7.44 2.85
C LEU A 50 7.59 -6.43 1.69
N PRO A 51 7.69 -5.11 1.98
CA PRO A 51 7.65 -4.10 0.93
C PRO A 51 8.96 -3.91 0.17
N PHE A 52 10.10 -4.27 0.77
CA PHE A 52 11.40 -4.03 0.14
C PHE A 52 11.62 -4.99 -1.04
N GLY A 53 12.03 -4.44 -2.17
CA GLY A 53 12.17 -5.17 -3.42
C GLY A 53 10.94 -5.08 -4.33
N GLN A 54 9.84 -4.49 -3.87
CA GLN A 54 8.61 -4.30 -4.61
C GLN A 54 8.16 -2.84 -4.59
N THR A 55 7.28 -2.49 -5.50
CA THR A 55 6.70 -1.15 -5.55
C THR A 55 5.27 -1.20 -6.11
N ALA A 56 4.49 -0.16 -5.82
CA ALA A 56 3.16 0.00 -6.37
C ALA A 56 3.21 0.85 -7.63
N VAL A 57 2.50 0.42 -8.66
CA VAL A 57 2.36 1.14 -9.94
C VAL A 57 0.89 1.27 -10.31
N SER A 58 0.56 2.22 -11.18
CA SER A 58 -0.78 2.31 -11.75
C SER A 58 -1.07 1.09 -12.62
N ARG A 59 -2.09 0.30 -12.27
CA ARG A 59 -2.43 -0.90 -13.03
C ARG A 59 -2.88 -0.57 -14.44
N ALA A 60 -3.69 0.48 -14.62
CA ALA A 60 -4.15 0.90 -15.95
C ALA A 60 -2.97 1.33 -16.84
N ALA A 61 -2.03 2.10 -16.29
CA ALA A 61 -0.84 2.51 -17.03
C ALA A 61 0.07 1.32 -17.36
N TYR A 62 0.20 0.37 -16.44
CA TYR A 62 1.05 -0.81 -16.62
C TYR A 62 0.48 -1.81 -17.62
N THR A 63 -0.82 -2.11 -17.54
CA THR A 63 -1.48 -3.09 -18.41
C THR A 63 -2.01 -2.49 -19.71
N GLY A 64 -2.18 -1.17 -19.78
CA GLY A 64 -2.81 -0.49 -20.91
C GLY A 64 -4.32 -0.67 -20.98
N GLN A 65 -4.95 -1.20 -19.94
CA GLN A 65 -6.40 -1.49 -19.89
C GLN A 65 -7.01 -0.98 -18.60
N GLU A 66 -8.25 -0.54 -18.67
CA GLU A 66 -9.04 -0.19 -17.49
C GLU A 66 -9.85 -1.41 -17.00
N ASP A 67 -10.09 -1.45 -15.70
CA ASP A 67 -10.91 -2.46 -15.04
C ASP A 67 -11.74 -1.84 -13.91
N LEU A 68 -12.39 -2.69 -13.11
CA LEU A 68 -13.24 -2.23 -12.00
C LEU A 68 -12.51 -1.31 -11.01
N GLY A 69 -11.21 -1.49 -10.84
CA GLY A 69 -10.40 -0.70 -9.88
C GLY A 69 -9.71 0.51 -10.50
N THR A 70 -9.71 0.69 -11.82
CA THR A 70 -8.93 1.72 -12.51
C THR A 70 -9.78 2.77 -13.22
N GLY A 71 -11.05 2.48 -13.48
CA GLY A 71 -11.99 3.43 -14.09
C GLY A 71 -12.77 4.26 -13.06
N PRO A 72 -13.91 4.82 -13.46
CA PRO A 72 -14.77 5.61 -12.55
C PRO A 72 -15.21 4.84 -11.31
N LEU A 73 -15.46 3.54 -11.43
CA LEU A 73 -15.81 2.68 -10.29
C LEU A 73 -14.63 2.53 -9.33
N GLY A 74 -13.40 2.51 -9.83
CA GLY A 74 -12.20 2.52 -9.01
C GLY A 74 -12.07 3.81 -8.20
N THR A 75 -12.41 4.95 -8.79
CA THR A 75 -12.46 6.24 -8.09
C THR A 75 -13.47 6.20 -6.96
N LEU A 76 -14.67 5.67 -7.23
CA LEU A 76 -15.69 5.48 -6.18
C LEU A 76 -15.18 4.56 -5.08
N GLY A 77 -14.53 3.46 -5.44
CA GLY A 77 -13.91 2.54 -4.49
C GLY A 77 -12.88 3.23 -3.61
N ASN A 78 -12.05 4.08 -4.17
CA ASN A 78 -11.05 4.85 -3.40
C ASN A 78 -11.70 5.86 -2.45
N ILE A 79 -12.80 6.50 -2.83
CA ILE A 79 -13.53 7.42 -1.94
C ILE A 79 -14.10 6.63 -0.76
N ILE A 80 -14.74 5.50 -1.01
CA ILE A 80 -15.26 4.63 0.06
C ILE A 80 -14.12 4.15 0.95
N TRP A 81 -13.02 3.71 0.36
CA TRP A 81 -11.82 3.28 1.08
C TRP A 81 -11.28 4.39 1.98
N PHE A 82 -11.13 5.61 1.46
CA PHE A 82 -10.62 6.74 2.23
C PHE A 82 -11.44 6.98 3.49
N ILE A 83 -12.76 6.94 3.36
CA ILE A 83 -13.68 7.18 4.49
C ILE A 83 -13.59 6.06 5.52
N LEU A 84 -13.53 4.79 5.07
CA LEU A 84 -13.57 3.62 5.96
C LEU A 84 -12.21 3.26 6.56
N ALA A 85 -11.14 3.46 5.83
CA ALA A 85 -9.84 2.90 6.22
C ALA A 85 -8.64 3.78 5.88
N GLY A 86 -8.64 4.48 4.76
CA GLY A 86 -7.45 5.14 4.22
C GLY A 86 -6.85 6.18 5.15
N TRP A 87 -7.68 6.98 5.79
CA TRP A 87 -7.20 8.07 6.64
C TRP A 87 -6.48 7.58 7.90
N TRP A 88 -7.00 6.55 8.58
CA TRP A 88 -6.35 6.06 9.79
C TRP A 88 -5.15 5.16 9.48
N LEU A 89 -5.15 4.44 8.35
CA LEU A 89 -3.97 3.72 7.89
C LEU A 89 -2.84 4.67 7.52
N ALA A 90 -3.14 5.73 6.78
CA ALA A 90 -2.16 6.76 6.45
C ALA A 90 -1.58 7.41 7.71
N LEU A 91 -2.43 7.74 8.66
CA LEU A 91 -2.01 8.30 9.95
C LEU A 91 -1.09 7.33 10.71
N GLY A 92 -1.43 6.05 10.75
CA GLY A 92 -0.59 5.03 11.38
C GLY A 92 0.79 4.94 10.74
N HIS A 93 0.87 4.92 9.42
CA HIS A 93 2.14 4.95 8.71
C HIS A 93 2.95 6.23 9.01
N LEU A 94 2.29 7.39 9.09
CA LEU A 94 2.95 8.65 9.42
C LEU A 94 3.54 8.64 10.84
N ILE A 95 2.81 8.09 11.81
CA ILE A 95 3.28 7.98 13.20
C ILE A 95 4.56 7.12 13.25
N PHE A 96 4.57 5.96 12.61
CA PHE A 96 5.78 5.13 12.51
C PHE A 96 6.91 5.86 11.78
N ALA A 97 6.60 6.57 10.69
CA ALA A 97 7.59 7.31 9.92
C ALA A 97 8.29 8.38 10.77
N VAL A 98 7.52 9.16 11.54
CA VAL A 98 8.08 10.19 12.41
C VAL A 98 8.97 9.57 13.49
N GLY A 99 8.51 8.51 14.16
CA GLY A 99 9.30 7.84 15.19
C GLY A 99 10.61 7.27 14.64
N LEU A 100 10.58 6.64 13.48
CA LEU A 100 11.76 6.07 12.85
C LEU A 100 12.70 7.13 12.30
N ALA A 101 12.19 8.26 11.80
CA ALA A 101 12.99 9.36 11.28
C ALA A 101 13.83 10.06 12.36
N LEU A 102 13.49 9.90 13.63
CA LEU A 102 14.29 10.39 14.74
C LEU A 102 15.58 9.58 14.94
N THR A 103 15.72 8.46 14.25
CA THR A 103 16.93 7.61 14.30
C THR A 103 17.55 7.51 12.91
N ILE A 104 18.88 7.38 12.84
CA ILE A 104 19.60 7.25 11.57
C ILE A 104 19.28 5.91 10.92
N ILE A 105 19.29 4.83 11.69
CA ILE A 105 19.00 3.47 11.22
C ILE A 105 17.54 3.37 10.73
N GLY A 106 16.63 4.12 11.34
CA GLY A 106 15.22 4.12 10.98
C GLY A 106 14.87 4.89 9.71
N LEU A 107 15.77 5.69 9.14
CA LEU A 107 15.47 6.54 7.98
C LEU A 107 14.96 5.75 6.76
N PRO A 108 15.58 4.62 6.34
CA PRO A 108 15.05 3.84 5.22
C PRO A 108 13.62 3.30 5.49
N PHE A 109 13.35 2.95 6.73
CA PHE A 109 12.05 2.43 7.15
C PHE A 109 11.02 3.56 7.28
N ALA A 110 11.43 4.74 7.73
CA ALA A 110 10.60 5.94 7.74
C ALA A 110 10.15 6.29 6.32
N TRP A 111 11.07 6.24 5.35
CA TRP A 111 10.75 6.47 3.95
C TRP A 111 9.75 5.45 3.40
N ALA A 112 9.91 4.17 3.73
CA ALA A 112 8.97 3.13 3.34
C ALA A 112 7.58 3.37 3.94
N HIS A 113 7.48 3.78 5.20
CA HIS A 113 6.20 4.16 5.82
C HIS A 113 5.56 5.37 5.13
N LEU A 114 6.35 6.38 4.73
CA LEU A 114 5.83 7.53 3.99
C LEU A 114 5.23 7.13 2.64
N LYS A 115 5.90 6.23 1.91
CA LYS A 115 5.35 5.70 0.66
C LYS A 115 4.05 4.93 0.88
N LEU A 116 3.99 4.12 1.91
CA LEU A 116 2.78 3.38 2.26
C LEU A 116 1.66 4.28 2.77
N ALA A 117 2.00 5.39 3.45
CA ALA A 117 1.00 6.39 3.84
C ALA A 117 0.33 7.00 2.61
N GLY A 118 1.10 7.37 1.59
CA GLY A 118 0.56 7.86 0.32
C GLY A 118 -0.31 6.81 -0.38
N LEU A 119 0.15 5.56 -0.42
CA LEU A 119 -0.61 4.46 -0.99
C LEU A 119 -1.92 4.22 -0.22
N ALA A 120 -1.90 4.36 1.12
CA ALA A 120 -3.08 4.17 1.96
C ALA A 120 -4.21 5.15 1.66
N LEU A 121 -3.90 6.33 1.13
CA LEU A 121 -4.92 7.31 0.78
C LEU A 121 -5.68 6.95 -0.51
N TRP A 122 -5.02 6.28 -1.46
CA TRP A 122 -5.61 5.97 -2.78
C TRP A 122 -5.06 4.66 -3.35
N PRO A 123 -5.39 3.49 -2.73
CA PRO A 123 -4.74 2.22 -3.10
C PRO A 123 -5.41 1.47 -4.25
N ILE A 124 -6.70 1.70 -4.50
CA ILE A 124 -7.45 0.94 -5.50
C ILE A 124 -7.02 1.38 -6.89
N GLY A 125 -6.73 0.43 -7.75
CA GLY A 125 -6.17 0.68 -9.08
C GLY A 125 -4.65 0.54 -9.14
N LYS A 126 -4.00 0.23 -8.03
CA LYS A 126 -2.56 -0.04 -7.96
C LYS A 126 -2.26 -1.53 -8.13
N MET A 127 -1.07 -1.83 -8.57
CA MET A 127 -0.53 -3.16 -8.76
C MET A 127 0.85 -3.23 -8.14
N ILE A 128 1.17 -4.32 -7.48
CA ILE A 128 2.47 -4.51 -6.83
C ILE A 128 3.36 -5.33 -7.76
N VAL A 129 4.51 -4.78 -8.09
CA VAL A 129 5.48 -5.40 -9.00
C VAL A 129 6.89 -5.32 -8.41
N PRO A 130 7.81 -6.22 -8.82
CA PRO A 130 9.22 -6.09 -8.47
C PRO A 130 9.79 -4.75 -8.97
N ILE A 131 10.68 -4.14 -8.18
CA ILE A 131 11.30 -2.84 -8.54
C ILE A 131 12.02 -2.91 -9.89
N ASP A 132 12.73 -4.01 -10.17
CA ASP A 132 13.45 -4.19 -11.42
C ASP A 132 12.51 -4.17 -12.62
N GLU A 133 11.35 -4.78 -12.48
CA GLU A 133 10.31 -4.77 -13.50
C GLU A 133 9.75 -3.37 -13.70
N ALA A 134 9.42 -2.66 -12.61
CA ALA A 134 8.93 -1.29 -12.67
C ALA A 134 9.94 -0.36 -13.34
N ARG A 135 11.23 -0.56 -13.11
CA ARG A 135 12.29 0.25 -13.75
C ARG A 135 12.38 0.03 -15.26
N ARG A 136 12.19 -1.22 -15.73
CA ARG A 136 12.14 -1.52 -17.17
C ARG A 136 10.99 -0.80 -17.86
N TYR A 137 9.91 -0.62 -17.16
CA TYR A 137 8.71 0.06 -17.64
C TYR A 137 8.52 1.41 -16.95
N GLY A 138 9.61 2.15 -16.73
CA GLY A 138 9.66 3.36 -15.88
C GLY A 138 8.57 4.39 -16.13
N ARG A 139 8.01 4.46 -17.34
CA ARG A 139 6.86 5.30 -17.67
C ARG A 139 5.55 4.87 -17.00
N TYR A 140 5.50 3.69 -16.41
CA TYR A 140 4.33 3.14 -15.73
C TYR A 140 4.40 3.28 -14.22
N ALA A 141 5.57 3.63 -13.68
CA ALA A 141 5.73 3.90 -12.25
C ALA A 141 5.01 5.21 -11.91
N SER A 142 4.14 5.15 -10.94
CA SER A 142 3.39 6.33 -10.48
C SER A 142 3.95 6.92 -9.20
#